data_cd5ceaca7e1e2e59179e73295eddb369
#
_entry.id   cd5ceaca7e1e2e59179e73295eddb369
#
_cell.length_a   1.000
_cell.length_b   1.000
_cell.length_c   1.000
_cell.angle_alpha   90.00
_cell.angle_beta   90.00
_cell.angle_gamma   90.00
#
_symmetry.space_group_name_H-M   'P 1'
#
loop_
_entity.id
_entity.type
_entity.pdbx_description
1 polymer ?
#
loop_
_entity_poly.entity_id
_entity_poly.type
_entity_poly.pdbx_seq_one_letter_code
_entity_poly.pdbx_strand_id
1 'polypeptide(L)'
;MVFIIVKLVIEKKMYKQVFISASAFLFAMGVTLSPAMAGGEAEVLHWWTSGGEAKALQVLKDDFAKKGGTWKDMPVAGGGGDAANVTLKARVYSGDPPTASQIKGPTIQEYDDEGVVAPYHIHDVATAENWDSLLSAQVANHMKCDGFTKYCAAPVNIHRIDWFWANKKVLDAHGLKMPTSWDEFNAAASKLQSAGIIPFAHGGQPWQDATVFEAVMLGIGGNEFYQKAIVELNQSALSGPTMVKVFDQMRKLQGFTDKGMPGRDWNVATAMVMKGEAAFQIMGDWAKGEFSNAGLKPGIDFYCLPTPSNHGYLYNVDSFIFYGMKGKSKIAGQKMLASSIMGKNFQKIFNIYKGSIPARLDVPMDEFDMCAKGSASDLKYSAMTGGLLPSFAHGMALRNAQKGAIQDVVTEHFNSNMSSHEAARRLAEAVRASM
;
A
#
# COMPACT_ATOMS: atom_id res chain seq x y z
N MET A 1 -75.97 -21.42 -6.61
CA MET A 1 -77.16 -20.56 -6.41
C MET A 1 -76.83 -19.23 -6.98
N VAL A 2 -77.21 -19.01 -8.17
CA VAL A 2 -78.14 -18.07 -8.75
C VAL A 2 -77.50 -16.73 -9.04
N PHE A 3 -77.12 -16.51 -10.31
CA PHE A 3 -77.72 -15.64 -11.33
C PHE A 3 -77.72 -14.11 -10.91
N ILE A 4 -77.34 -13.15 -11.73
CA ILE A 4 -77.94 -12.78 -13.03
C ILE A 4 -77.00 -11.84 -13.79
N ILE A 5 -76.91 -12.07 -15.10
CA ILE A 5 -76.45 -11.22 -16.18
C ILE A 5 -77.57 -10.21 -16.49
N VAL A 6 -77.28 -8.96 -16.85
CA VAL A 6 -78.07 -8.19 -17.79
C VAL A 6 -77.17 -7.24 -18.61
N LYS A 7 -77.32 -7.40 -19.87
CA LYS A 7 -76.92 -6.75 -21.08
C LYS A 7 -77.89 -5.59 -21.43
N LEU A 8 -77.43 -4.61 -22.15
CA LEU A 8 -78.02 -3.93 -23.36
C LEU A 8 -77.60 -2.45 -23.40
N VAL A 9 -77.02 -2.05 -24.43
CA VAL A 9 -77.29 -1.76 -25.87
C VAL A 9 -77.53 -0.29 -26.17
N ILE A 10 -76.62 0.27 -26.93
CA ILE A 10 -76.68 1.24 -28.06
C ILE A 10 -77.66 2.38 -27.97
N GLU A 11 -77.20 3.60 -28.22
CA GLU A 11 -77.70 4.46 -29.30
C GLU A 11 -76.71 5.49 -29.81
N LYS A 12 -76.57 5.53 -31.13
CA LYS A 12 -75.90 6.55 -31.93
C LYS A 12 -76.74 7.83 -31.97
N LYS A 13 -76.07 9.00 -31.91
CA LYS A 13 -76.50 10.14 -32.72
C LYS A 13 -75.35 11.06 -33.11
N MET A 14 -75.17 11.19 -34.41
CA MET A 14 -74.32 12.16 -35.09
C MET A 14 -74.86 13.59 -34.87
N TYR A 15 -73.95 14.56 -34.75
CA TYR A 15 -74.14 15.91 -35.43
C TYR A 15 -72.80 16.66 -35.53
N LYS A 16 -72.43 16.87 -36.80
CA LYS A 16 -71.84 18.06 -37.45
C LYS A 16 -70.52 18.68 -36.94
N GLN A 17 -69.66 18.74 -37.92
CA GLN A 17 -68.37 19.43 -38.09
C GLN A 17 -68.45 20.92 -37.68
N VAL A 18 -67.40 21.37 -36.96
CA VAL A 18 -66.87 22.72 -37.04
C VAL A 18 -65.35 22.56 -37.17
N PHE A 19 -64.84 23.04 -38.31
CA PHE A 19 -63.41 23.24 -38.54
C PHE A 19 -62.90 24.37 -37.69
N ILE A 20 -61.94 24.09 -36.78
CA ILE A 20 -61.05 25.05 -36.20
C ILE A 20 -59.64 24.52 -36.37
N SER A 21 -58.86 25.20 -37.20
CA SER A 21 -57.46 25.00 -37.43
C SER A 21 -56.70 25.39 -36.15
N ALA A 22 -56.16 24.38 -35.43
CA ALA A 22 -55.18 24.62 -34.39
C ALA A 22 -53.86 24.00 -34.84
N SER A 23 -52.92 24.84 -35.22
CA SER A 23 -51.54 24.48 -35.50
C SER A 23 -50.88 23.92 -34.23
N ALA A 24 -50.77 22.61 -34.13
CA ALA A 24 -50.03 21.97 -33.07
C ALA A 24 -48.53 22.10 -33.37
N PHE A 25 -47.87 23.02 -32.66
CA PHE A 25 -46.42 23.04 -32.52
C PHE A 25 -46.01 21.78 -31.73
N LEU A 26 -45.55 20.74 -32.43
CA LEU A 26 -44.83 19.61 -31.84
C LEU A 26 -43.44 20.12 -31.41
N PHE A 27 -43.32 20.48 -30.14
CA PHE A 27 -42.02 20.60 -29.49
C PHE A 27 -41.46 19.16 -29.32
N ALA A 28 -40.68 18.71 -30.29
CA ALA A 28 -39.85 17.52 -30.14
C ALA A 28 -38.76 17.89 -29.12
N MET A 29 -39.02 17.60 -27.83
CA MET A 29 -37.93 17.47 -26.85
C MET A 29 -37.08 16.32 -27.33
N GLY A 30 -36.01 16.64 -28.05
CA GLY A 30 -34.93 15.74 -28.30
C GLY A 30 -34.26 15.40 -26.97
N VAL A 31 -34.72 14.33 -26.31
CA VAL A 31 -33.94 13.67 -25.28
C VAL A 31 -32.73 13.10 -26.02
N THR A 32 -31.66 13.87 -26.04
CA THR A 32 -30.35 13.32 -26.37
C THR A 32 -30.03 12.31 -25.26
N LEU A 33 -30.39 11.05 -25.49
CA LEU A 33 -29.78 9.93 -24.80
C LEU A 33 -28.29 10.03 -25.14
N SER A 34 -27.54 10.70 -24.27
CA SER A 34 -26.09 10.48 -24.23
C SER A 34 -25.90 8.98 -24.18
N PRO A 35 -25.11 8.38 -25.07
CA PRO A 35 -24.84 6.97 -24.96
C PRO A 35 -24.28 6.76 -23.55
N ALA A 36 -24.99 6.00 -22.72
CA ALA A 36 -24.45 5.52 -21.46
C ALA A 36 -23.13 4.86 -21.86
N MET A 37 -22.00 5.47 -21.49
CA MET A 37 -20.70 4.84 -21.67
C MET A 37 -20.85 3.47 -21.02
N ALA A 38 -20.71 2.40 -21.80
CA ALA A 38 -20.77 1.06 -21.28
C ALA A 38 -19.77 1.00 -20.13
N GLY A 39 -20.26 0.89 -18.89
CA GLY A 39 -19.47 0.94 -17.70
C GLY A 39 -18.35 -0.08 -17.79
N GLY A 40 -17.13 0.32 -17.45
CA GLY A 40 -15.99 -0.59 -17.41
C GLY A 40 -16.11 -1.54 -16.24
N GLU A 41 -15.75 -2.81 -16.42
CA GLU A 41 -15.67 -3.81 -15.34
C GLU A 41 -14.22 -3.98 -14.92
N ALA A 42 -13.96 -4.00 -13.60
CA ALA A 42 -12.65 -4.30 -13.04
C ALA A 42 -12.74 -5.32 -11.90
N GLU A 43 -12.16 -6.51 -12.10
CA GLU A 43 -11.84 -7.44 -11.02
C GLU A 43 -10.48 -7.03 -10.46
N VAL A 44 -10.43 -6.71 -9.15
CA VAL A 44 -9.26 -6.11 -8.53
C VAL A 44 -8.77 -6.97 -7.37
N LEU A 45 -7.58 -7.55 -7.52
CA LEU A 45 -6.91 -8.28 -6.45
C LEU A 45 -6.11 -7.30 -5.59
N HIS A 46 -6.30 -7.37 -4.28
CA HIS A 46 -5.61 -6.52 -3.31
C HIS A 46 -5.51 -7.19 -1.94
N TRP A 47 -4.64 -6.65 -1.05
CA TRP A 47 -4.48 -7.15 0.33
C TRP A 47 -4.88 -6.13 1.40
N TRP A 48 -5.53 -5.04 1.05
CA TRP A 48 -5.99 -4.02 1.98
C TRP A 48 -7.28 -4.45 2.69
N THR A 49 -7.13 -5.13 3.83
CA THR A 49 -8.23 -5.76 4.57
C THR A 49 -8.38 -5.28 6.01
N SER A 50 -7.41 -4.55 6.58
CA SER A 50 -7.53 -3.94 7.91
C SER A 50 -8.53 -2.78 7.92
N GLY A 51 -8.91 -2.30 9.09
CA GLY A 51 -9.92 -1.26 9.24
C GLY A 51 -9.58 0.05 8.49
N GLY A 52 -8.37 0.56 8.65
CA GLY A 52 -7.89 1.75 7.96
C GLY A 52 -7.70 1.54 6.45
N GLU A 53 -7.18 0.38 6.06
CA GLU A 53 -6.97 0.01 4.66
C GLU A 53 -8.28 -0.16 3.89
N ALA A 54 -9.26 -0.86 4.45
CA ALA A 54 -10.57 -1.05 3.83
C ALA A 54 -11.31 0.28 3.63
N LYS A 55 -11.19 1.20 4.61
CA LYS A 55 -11.74 2.55 4.50
C LYS A 55 -11.06 3.37 3.38
N ALA A 56 -9.75 3.27 3.25
CA ALA A 56 -9.02 3.90 2.16
C ALA A 56 -9.42 3.33 0.79
N LEU A 57 -9.49 2.00 0.66
CA LEU A 57 -9.92 1.34 -0.58
C LEU A 57 -11.35 1.72 -0.99
N GLN A 58 -12.24 1.95 -0.01
CA GLN A 58 -13.62 2.36 -0.32
C GLN A 58 -13.66 3.68 -1.11
N VAL A 59 -12.71 4.58 -0.87
CA VAL A 59 -12.59 5.84 -1.65
C VAL A 59 -12.35 5.55 -3.14
N LEU A 60 -11.52 4.54 -3.46
CA LEU A 60 -11.28 4.13 -4.85
C LEU A 60 -12.52 3.47 -5.48
N LYS A 61 -13.18 2.58 -4.72
CA LYS A 61 -14.41 1.92 -5.17
C LYS A 61 -15.50 2.95 -5.48
N ASP A 62 -15.68 3.94 -4.61
CA ASP A 62 -16.67 4.99 -4.79
C ASP A 62 -16.35 5.90 -5.99
N ASP A 63 -15.09 6.27 -6.21
CA ASP A 63 -14.68 7.06 -7.36
C ASP A 63 -14.90 6.30 -8.68
N PHE A 64 -14.53 5.02 -8.70
CA PHE A 64 -14.73 4.13 -9.83
C PHE A 64 -16.23 3.94 -10.16
N ALA A 65 -17.06 3.73 -9.14
CA ALA A 65 -18.51 3.61 -9.30
C ALA A 65 -19.16 4.90 -9.80
N LYS A 66 -18.73 6.07 -9.30
CA LYS A 66 -19.20 7.40 -9.80
C LYS A 66 -18.92 7.63 -11.28
N LYS A 67 -17.84 7.01 -11.79
CA LYS A 67 -17.50 7.05 -13.23
C LYS A 67 -18.25 5.99 -14.05
N GLY A 68 -19.15 5.22 -13.43
CA GLY A 68 -19.94 4.17 -14.07
C GLY A 68 -19.24 2.80 -14.13
N GLY A 69 -18.15 2.62 -13.35
CA GLY A 69 -17.42 1.35 -13.27
C GLY A 69 -18.12 0.32 -12.39
N THR A 70 -17.98 -0.95 -12.74
CA THR A 70 -18.42 -2.11 -11.93
C THR A 70 -17.21 -2.76 -11.30
N TRP A 71 -17.10 -2.65 -9.97
CA TRP A 71 -16.01 -3.25 -9.18
C TRP A 71 -16.33 -4.69 -8.77
N LYS A 72 -15.42 -5.61 -9.07
CA LYS A 72 -15.42 -6.97 -8.54
C LYS A 72 -14.26 -7.15 -7.58
N ASP A 73 -14.58 -7.28 -6.31
CA ASP A 73 -13.60 -7.33 -5.23
C ASP A 73 -12.92 -8.70 -5.13
N MET A 74 -11.60 -8.70 -5.00
CA MET A 74 -10.80 -9.90 -4.78
C MET A 74 -9.76 -9.67 -3.66
N PRO A 75 -10.22 -9.57 -2.39
CA PRO A 75 -9.32 -9.39 -1.26
C PRO A 75 -8.59 -10.69 -0.93
N VAL A 76 -7.27 -10.61 -0.72
CA VAL A 76 -6.42 -11.70 -0.23
C VAL A 76 -5.61 -11.19 0.95
N ALA A 77 -6.07 -11.47 2.16
CA ALA A 77 -5.44 -11.02 3.39
C ALA A 77 -4.12 -11.75 3.67
N GLY A 78 -3.23 -11.08 4.42
CA GLY A 78 -2.04 -11.68 5.03
C GLY A 78 -0.73 -11.43 4.30
N GLY A 79 0.35 -11.55 5.06
CA GLY A 79 1.73 -11.52 4.57
C GLY A 79 2.21 -10.21 3.97
N GLY A 80 1.56 -9.06 4.27
CA GLY A 80 1.95 -7.78 3.64
C GLY A 80 1.88 -7.78 2.10
N GLY A 81 1.08 -8.71 1.53
CA GLY A 81 0.93 -8.94 0.11
C GLY A 81 1.49 -10.29 -0.38
N ASP A 82 2.24 -11.03 0.45
CA ASP A 82 2.86 -12.29 0.01
C ASP A 82 1.80 -13.35 -0.37
N ALA A 83 0.73 -13.51 0.42
CA ALA A 83 -0.39 -14.39 0.10
C ALA A 83 -1.12 -13.97 -1.19
N ALA A 84 -1.30 -12.66 -1.39
CA ALA A 84 -1.88 -12.11 -2.60
C ALA A 84 -1.01 -12.40 -3.84
N ASN A 85 0.32 -12.27 -3.71
CA ASN A 85 1.25 -12.56 -4.79
C ASN A 85 1.24 -14.05 -5.20
N VAL A 86 1.11 -14.98 -4.24
CA VAL A 86 0.95 -16.42 -4.54
C VAL A 86 -0.34 -16.66 -5.34
N THR A 87 -1.46 -16.09 -4.90
CA THR A 87 -2.75 -16.18 -5.59
C THR A 87 -2.67 -15.56 -6.99
N LEU A 88 -2.06 -14.40 -7.12
CA LEU A 88 -1.87 -13.69 -8.38
C LEU A 88 -1.05 -14.53 -9.37
N LYS A 89 0.08 -15.08 -8.93
CA LYS A 89 0.92 -15.96 -9.75
C LYS A 89 0.13 -17.15 -10.30
N ALA A 90 -0.63 -17.82 -9.45
CA ALA A 90 -1.47 -18.94 -9.87
C ALA A 90 -2.49 -18.54 -10.95
N ARG A 91 -3.15 -17.39 -10.82
CA ARG A 91 -4.09 -16.84 -11.79
C ARG A 91 -3.40 -16.48 -13.12
N VAL A 92 -2.27 -15.77 -13.04
CA VAL A 92 -1.50 -15.36 -14.23
C VAL A 92 -1.03 -16.58 -15.01
N TYR A 93 -0.45 -17.58 -14.37
CA TYR A 93 0.03 -18.79 -15.06
C TYR A 93 -1.08 -19.69 -15.59
N SER A 94 -2.27 -19.64 -15.02
CA SER A 94 -3.44 -20.33 -15.59
C SER A 94 -4.07 -19.61 -16.79
N GLY A 95 -3.55 -18.42 -17.15
CA GLY A 95 -4.09 -17.60 -18.26
C GLY A 95 -5.37 -16.84 -17.91
N ASP A 96 -5.70 -16.72 -16.61
CA ASP A 96 -6.87 -15.99 -16.09
C ASP A 96 -6.45 -14.90 -15.09
N PRO A 97 -5.63 -13.90 -15.47
CA PRO A 97 -5.26 -12.80 -14.58
C PRO A 97 -6.49 -11.95 -14.21
N PRO A 98 -6.50 -11.29 -13.03
CA PRO A 98 -7.51 -10.29 -12.71
C PRO A 98 -7.40 -9.08 -13.65
N THR A 99 -8.39 -8.21 -13.68
CA THR A 99 -8.35 -6.97 -14.49
C THR A 99 -7.24 -6.04 -14.05
N ALA A 100 -7.01 -5.96 -12.73
CA ALA A 100 -5.91 -5.27 -12.10
C ALA A 100 -5.51 -5.95 -10.80
N SER A 101 -4.27 -5.80 -10.37
CA SER A 101 -3.85 -6.25 -9.04
C SER A 101 -2.95 -5.23 -8.37
N GLN A 102 -3.05 -5.15 -7.05
CA GLN A 102 -2.08 -4.44 -6.24
C GLN A 102 -0.70 -5.09 -6.42
N ILE A 103 0.35 -4.27 -6.56
CA ILE A 103 1.72 -4.72 -6.83
C ILE A 103 2.73 -3.66 -6.41
N LYS A 104 4.00 -4.05 -6.32
CA LYS A 104 5.10 -3.16 -5.92
C LYS A 104 6.38 -3.44 -6.69
N GLY A 105 7.13 -2.36 -6.97
CA GLY A 105 8.51 -2.38 -7.44
C GLY A 105 8.83 -3.31 -8.61
N PRO A 106 10.00 -3.96 -8.60
CA PRO A 106 10.49 -4.83 -9.69
C PRO A 106 9.58 -5.99 -10.08
N THR A 107 8.63 -6.39 -9.21
CA THR A 107 7.64 -7.42 -9.59
C THR A 107 6.77 -6.97 -10.77
N ILE A 108 6.62 -5.67 -11.00
CA ILE A 108 5.94 -5.13 -12.20
C ILE A 108 6.71 -5.56 -13.45
N GLN A 109 8.04 -5.41 -13.45
CA GLN A 109 8.90 -5.79 -14.57
C GLN A 109 9.00 -7.32 -14.72
N GLU A 110 8.92 -8.08 -13.61
CA GLU A 110 8.86 -9.55 -13.69
C GLU A 110 7.65 -10.02 -14.52
N TYR A 111 6.46 -9.43 -14.31
CA TYR A 111 5.28 -9.74 -15.12
C TYR A 111 5.35 -9.20 -16.56
N ASP A 112 6.08 -8.12 -16.81
CA ASP A 112 6.36 -7.63 -18.15
C ASP A 112 7.29 -8.59 -18.92
N ASP A 113 8.36 -9.05 -18.27
CA ASP A 113 9.29 -10.05 -18.82
C ASP A 113 8.54 -11.36 -19.19
N GLU A 114 7.49 -11.72 -18.46
CA GLU A 114 6.61 -12.87 -18.73
C GLU A 114 5.57 -12.61 -19.86
N GLY A 115 5.50 -11.39 -20.40
CA GLY A 115 4.61 -11.01 -21.51
C GLY A 115 3.13 -10.92 -21.15
N VAL A 116 2.76 -10.85 -19.87
CA VAL A 116 1.35 -10.84 -19.41
C VAL A 116 0.76 -9.43 -19.29
N VAL A 117 1.58 -8.39 -19.43
CA VAL A 117 1.17 -6.98 -19.26
C VAL A 117 0.71 -6.34 -20.57
N ALA A 118 1.23 -6.77 -21.73
CA ALA A 118 0.84 -6.24 -23.04
C ALA A 118 -0.63 -6.57 -23.40
N PRO A 119 -1.34 -5.69 -24.13
CA PRO A 119 -0.91 -4.42 -24.68
C PRO A 119 -0.92 -3.27 -23.67
N TYR A 120 -0.03 -2.30 -23.81
CA TYR A 120 0.21 -1.20 -22.85
C TYR A 120 -0.81 -0.06 -23.00
N HIS A 121 -2.11 -0.35 -23.05
CA HIS A 121 -3.15 0.69 -23.23
C HIS A 121 -3.30 1.65 -22.04
N ILE A 122 -2.68 1.34 -20.90
CA ILE A 122 -2.58 2.28 -19.76
C ILE A 122 -1.65 3.45 -20.09
N HIS A 123 -0.64 3.22 -20.95
CA HIS A 123 0.23 4.28 -21.44
C HIS A 123 -0.53 5.39 -22.17
N ASP A 124 -1.59 5.04 -22.91
CA ASP A 124 -2.46 6.04 -23.55
C ASP A 124 -3.11 6.97 -22.53
N VAL A 125 -3.60 6.39 -21.41
CA VAL A 125 -4.19 7.18 -20.31
C VAL A 125 -3.11 8.06 -19.66
N ALA A 126 -1.95 7.49 -19.37
CA ALA A 126 -0.85 8.20 -18.74
C ALA A 126 -0.35 9.37 -19.61
N THR A 127 -0.30 9.18 -20.91
CA THR A 127 0.09 10.23 -21.87
C THR A 127 -0.97 11.33 -21.94
N ALA A 128 -2.26 10.95 -22.04
CA ALA A 128 -3.36 11.90 -22.12
C ALA A 128 -3.50 12.74 -20.85
N GLU A 129 -3.21 12.17 -19.69
CA GLU A 129 -3.25 12.82 -18.38
C GLU A 129 -1.90 13.39 -17.92
N ASN A 130 -0.86 13.30 -18.76
CA ASN A 130 0.48 13.84 -18.51
C ASN A 130 1.11 13.37 -17.18
N TRP A 131 1.11 12.05 -16.92
CA TRP A 131 1.59 11.48 -15.65
C TRP A 131 3.06 11.79 -15.36
N ASP A 132 3.92 11.91 -16.39
CA ASP A 132 5.34 12.26 -16.19
C ASP A 132 5.53 13.63 -15.51
N SER A 133 4.59 14.57 -15.66
CA SER A 133 4.61 15.85 -14.94
C SER A 133 4.05 15.78 -13.51
N LEU A 134 3.32 14.72 -13.19
CA LEU A 134 2.62 14.53 -11.91
C LEU A 134 3.38 13.66 -10.93
N LEU A 135 4.37 12.92 -11.39
CA LEU A 135 5.14 11.95 -10.61
C LEU A 135 6.62 12.34 -10.57
N SER A 136 7.32 11.95 -9.49
CA SER A 136 8.78 11.98 -9.54
C SER A 136 9.31 10.96 -10.55
N ALA A 137 10.45 11.23 -11.18
CA ALA A 137 11.07 10.31 -12.14
C ALA A 137 11.25 8.89 -11.56
N GLN A 138 11.61 8.79 -10.27
CA GLN A 138 11.78 7.53 -9.58
C GLN A 138 10.45 6.74 -9.49
N VAL A 139 9.35 7.37 -9.08
CA VAL A 139 8.03 6.73 -9.04
C VAL A 139 7.56 6.36 -10.44
N ALA A 140 7.69 7.28 -11.41
CA ALA A 140 7.32 7.04 -12.80
C ALA A 140 8.04 5.82 -13.41
N ASN A 141 9.33 5.67 -13.13
CA ASN A 141 10.11 4.53 -13.65
C ASN A 141 9.64 3.18 -13.10
N HIS A 142 9.25 3.12 -11.81
CA HIS A 142 8.67 1.89 -11.26
C HIS A 142 7.35 1.47 -11.92
N MET A 143 6.61 2.42 -12.49
CA MET A 143 5.31 2.18 -13.13
C MET A 143 5.41 1.82 -14.61
N LYS A 144 6.62 1.78 -15.17
CA LYS A 144 6.85 1.56 -16.59
C LYS A 144 7.36 0.16 -16.89
N CYS A 145 6.87 -0.39 -17.98
CA CYS A 145 7.23 -1.64 -18.65
C CYS A 145 7.91 -1.35 -20.00
N ASP A 146 8.11 -2.39 -20.81
CA ASP A 146 8.69 -2.28 -22.15
C ASP A 146 10.02 -1.49 -22.13
N GLY A 147 10.96 -1.98 -21.33
CA GLY A 147 12.25 -1.30 -21.14
C GLY A 147 12.12 0.08 -20.46
N PHE A 148 11.18 0.24 -19.54
CA PHE A 148 10.87 1.49 -18.82
C PHE A 148 10.35 2.64 -19.71
N THR A 149 9.70 2.31 -20.82
CA THR A 149 9.19 3.31 -21.76
C THR A 149 7.69 3.55 -21.65
N LYS A 150 6.90 2.54 -21.27
CA LYS A 150 5.43 2.59 -21.29
C LYS A 150 4.83 2.32 -19.92
N TYR A 151 3.91 3.16 -19.48
CA TYR A 151 3.15 2.90 -18.27
C TYR A 151 2.31 1.63 -18.39
N CYS A 152 2.45 0.75 -17.43
CA CYS A 152 1.69 -0.49 -17.27
C CYS A 152 1.08 -0.61 -15.87
N ALA A 153 1.45 0.26 -14.94
CA ALA A 153 0.92 0.36 -13.60
C ALA A 153 0.61 1.81 -13.23
N ALA A 154 -0.24 2.01 -12.22
CA ALA A 154 -0.61 3.31 -11.68
C ALA A 154 -0.28 3.37 -10.19
N PRO A 155 0.48 4.38 -9.70
CA PRO A 155 0.86 4.50 -8.31
C PRO A 155 -0.24 5.15 -7.47
N VAL A 156 -0.46 4.63 -6.26
CA VAL A 156 -1.49 5.11 -5.33
C VAL A 156 -0.92 6.06 -4.29
N ASN A 157 0.25 5.71 -3.76
CA ASN A 157 0.87 6.38 -2.63
C ASN A 157 2.39 6.21 -2.61
N ILE A 158 3.02 6.90 -1.66
CA ILE A 158 4.36 6.59 -1.18
C ILE A 158 4.25 6.33 0.31
N HIS A 159 4.73 5.18 0.76
CA HIS A 159 4.89 4.81 2.15
C HIS A 159 6.31 5.11 2.63
N ARG A 160 6.45 5.54 3.86
CA ARG A 160 7.67 5.43 4.63
C ARG A 160 7.61 4.19 5.51
N ILE A 161 8.66 3.38 5.51
CA ILE A 161 8.69 2.09 6.21
C ILE A 161 9.27 2.21 7.61
N ASP A 162 10.29 3.02 7.77
CA ASP A 162 11.12 3.16 8.97
C ASP A 162 10.49 4.10 10.02
N TRP A 163 9.30 3.73 10.56
CA TRP A 163 8.63 4.51 11.60
C TRP A 163 8.64 3.82 12.96
N PHE A 164 8.84 4.63 14.02
CA PHE A 164 8.43 4.33 15.38
C PHE A 164 7.02 4.88 15.64
N TRP A 165 6.17 4.01 16.08
CA TRP A 165 4.87 4.32 16.68
C TRP A 165 4.98 4.09 18.17
N ALA A 166 4.57 5.05 18.99
CA ALA A 166 4.63 4.91 20.44
C ALA A 166 3.37 5.44 21.11
N ASN A 167 2.91 4.75 22.16
CA ASN A 167 1.83 5.23 22.99
C ASN A 167 2.33 6.37 23.90
N LYS A 168 1.80 7.57 23.67
CA LYS A 168 2.26 8.76 24.42
C LYS A 168 2.00 8.64 25.90
N LYS A 169 0.83 8.13 26.31
CA LYS A 169 0.46 8.00 27.73
C LYS A 169 1.38 7.03 28.48
N VAL A 170 1.78 5.93 27.82
CA VAL A 170 2.74 4.98 28.40
C VAL A 170 4.10 5.64 28.58
N LEU A 171 4.60 6.38 27.59
CA LEU A 171 5.89 7.05 27.71
C LEU A 171 5.86 8.13 28.81
N ASP A 172 4.84 8.99 28.81
CA ASP A 172 4.68 10.05 29.80
C ASP A 172 4.60 9.49 31.23
N ALA A 173 3.84 8.42 31.47
CA ALA A 173 3.68 7.76 32.77
C ALA A 173 5.01 7.22 33.32
N HIS A 174 5.96 6.87 32.43
CA HIS A 174 7.27 6.36 32.83
C HIS A 174 8.40 7.39 32.69
N GLY A 175 8.07 8.66 32.41
CA GLY A 175 9.05 9.74 32.23
C GLY A 175 10.01 9.47 31.08
N LEU A 176 9.52 8.88 29.97
CA LEU A 176 10.30 8.55 28.78
C LEU A 176 10.00 9.53 27.66
N LYS A 177 11.01 9.77 26.83
CA LYS A 177 10.90 10.51 25.56
C LYS A 177 11.00 9.51 24.39
N MET A 178 10.64 9.96 23.19
CA MET A 178 10.92 9.20 21.99
C MET A 178 12.43 9.03 21.80
N PRO A 179 12.91 7.79 21.61
CA PRO A 179 14.34 7.53 21.43
C PRO A 179 14.82 8.04 20.06
N THR A 180 16.01 8.61 20.05
CA THR A 180 16.71 9.11 18.86
C THR A 180 17.89 8.23 18.45
N SER A 181 18.23 7.24 19.29
CA SER A 181 19.25 6.24 19.03
C SER A 181 18.77 4.85 19.48
N TRP A 182 19.41 3.79 18.96
CA TRP A 182 19.13 2.41 19.39
C TRP A 182 19.50 2.18 20.86
N ASP A 183 20.54 2.85 21.38
CA ASP A 183 20.91 2.75 22.79
C ASP A 183 19.85 3.39 23.69
N GLU A 184 19.31 4.56 23.32
CA GLU A 184 18.19 5.17 24.03
C GLU A 184 16.94 4.29 23.98
N PHE A 185 16.65 3.69 22.83
CA PHE A 185 15.53 2.73 22.70
C PHE A 185 15.72 1.53 23.63
N ASN A 186 16.91 0.92 23.63
CA ASN A 186 17.20 -0.26 24.45
C ASN A 186 17.09 0.08 25.95
N ALA A 187 17.55 1.26 26.37
CA ALA A 187 17.42 1.72 27.75
C ALA A 187 15.95 1.97 28.15
N ALA A 188 15.17 2.62 27.28
CA ALA A 188 13.73 2.84 27.49
C ALA A 188 12.95 1.51 27.56
N ALA A 189 13.26 0.59 26.62
CA ALA A 189 12.64 -0.74 26.57
C ALA A 189 12.93 -1.56 27.83
N SER A 190 14.18 -1.57 28.31
CA SER A 190 14.56 -2.26 29.55
C SER A 190 13.82 -1.68 30.78
N LYS A 191 13.67 -0.36 30.86
CA LYS A 191 12.90 0.30 31.93
C LYS A 191 11.43 -0.09 31.90
N LEU A 192 10.80 -0.11 30.73
CA LEU A 192 9.41 -0.52 30.53
C LEU A 192 9.20 -1.99 30.88
N GLN A 193 10.11 -2.87 30.42
CA GLN A 193 10.05 -4.30 30.73
C GLN A 193 10.15 -4.55 32.23
N SER A 194 11.02 -3.84 32.94
CA SER A 194 11.13 -3.90 34.40
C SER A 194 9.90 -3.41 35.13
N ALA A 195 9.10 -2.53 34.49
CA ALA A 195 7.81 -2.06 34.99
C ALA A 195 6.62 -2.95 34.59
N GLY A 196 6.87 -4.09 33.92
CA GLY A 196 5.83 -5.02 33.48
C GLY A 196 5.06 -4.60 32.23
N ILE A 197 5.55 -3.60 31.49
CA ILE A 197 4.98 -3.13 30.23
C ILE A 197 5.70 -3.85 29.09
N ILE A 198 4.96 -4.32 28.08
CA ILE A 198 5.55 -4.86 26.85
C ILE A 198 6.26 -3.71 26.10
N PRO A 199 7.59 -3.72 25.97
CA PRO A 199 8.28 -2.60 25.34
C PRO A 199 7.98 -2.50 23.84
N PHE A 200 7.98 -3.63 23.13
CA PHE A 200 7.95 -3.71 21.69
C PHE A 200 6.82 -4.64 21.19
N ALA A 201 5.75 -4.05 20.66
CA ALA A 201 4.70 -4.79 19.96
C ALA A 201 5.20 -5.18 18.57
N HIS A 202 5.22 -6.48 18.30
CA HIS A 202 5.65 -7.02 17.02
C HIS A 202 4.70 -8.11 16.54
N GLY A 203 4.51 -8.23 15.24
CA GLY A 203 3.81 -9.34 14.63
C GLY A 203 4.84 -10.33 14.07
N GLY A 204 4.69 -11.60 14.41
CA GLY A 204 5.70 -12.62 14.09
C GLY A 204 5.56 -13.22 12.68
N GLN A 205 5.24 -12.42 11.69
CA GLN A 205 5.22 -12.84 10.28
C GLN A 205 6.53 -12.42 9.59
N PRO A 206 7.08 -13.23 8.66
CA PRO A 206 8.39 -12.99 8.07
C PRO A 206 8.60 -11.59 7.47
N TRP A 207 7.60 -11.03 6.80
CA TRP A 207 7.67 -9.69 6.24
C TRP A 207 7.79 -8.58 7.31
N GLN A 208 7.24 -8.81 8.52
CA GLN A 208 7.35 -7.86 9.64
C GLN A 208 8.76 -7.93 10.25
N ASP A 209 9.35 -9.13 10.36
CA ASP A 209 10.75 -9.30 10.76
C ASP A 209 11.68 -8.55 9.80
N ALA A 210 11.45 -8.70 8.48
CA ALA A 210 12.20 -8.00 7.44
C ALA A 210 12.02 -6.47 7.51
N THR A 211 10.81 -5.97 7.82
CA THR A 211 10.53 -4.54 7.99
C THR A 211 11.34 -3.96 9.16
N VAL A 212 11.38 -4.66 10.28
CA VAL A 212 12.19 -4.24 11.43
C VAL A 212 13.68 -4.31 11.11
N PHE A 213 14.13 -5.37 10.44
CA PHE A 213 15.52 -5.57 10.05
C PHE A 213 16.05 -4.43 9.17
N GLU A 214 15.29 -4.00 8.15
CA GLU A 214 15.74 -2.91 7.28
C GLU A 214 15.81 -1.56 8.00
N ALA A 215 14.88 -1.30 8.94
CA ALA A 215 14.92 -0.11 9.78
C ALA A 215 16.14 -0.10 10.73
N VAL A 216 16.44 -1.26 11.33
CA VAL A 216 17.64 -1.45 12.17
C VAL A 216 18.91 -1.30 11.34
N MET A 217 18.95 -1.89 10.14
CA MET A 217 20.10 -1.80 9.23
C MET A 217 20.38 -0.35 8.85
N LEU A 218 19.35 0.41 8.48
CA LEU A 218 19.48 1.83 8.14
C LEU A 218 20.02 2.62 9.34
N GLY A 219 19.51 2.35 10.55
CA GLY A 219 19.91 3.06 11.75
C GLY A 219 21.34 2.76 12.22
N ILE A 220 21.84 1.55 12.02
CA ILE A 220 23.18 1.14 12.44
C ILE A 220 24.24 1.42 11.37
N GLY A 221 23.89 1.12 10.11
CA GLY A 221 24.84 1.20 9.00
C GLY A 221 24.77 2.53 8.24
N GLY A 222 23.65 3.23 8.31
CA GLY A 222 23.40 4.44 7.53
C GLY A 222 23.09 4.17 6.06
N ASN A 223 22.88 5.26 5.32
CA ASN A 223 22.41 5.22 3.92
C ASN A 223 23.37 4.46 2.99
N GLU A 224 24.67 4.74 3.11
CA GLU A 224 25.69 4.11 2.26
C GLU A 224 25.79 2.60 2.50
N PHE A 225 25.70 2.17 3.76
CA PHE A 225 25.71 0.74 4.08
C PHE A 225 24.47 0.03 3.55
N TYR A 226 23.28 0.64 3.72
CA TYR A 226 22.04 0.08 3.17
C TYR A 226 22.13 -0.04 1.65
N GLN A 227 22.62 1.00 0.96
CA GLN A 227 22.83 0.98 -0.48
C GLN A 227 23.72 -0.19 -0.90
N LYS A 228 24.89 -0.35 -0.26
CA LYS A 228 25.83 -1.43 -0.55
C LYS A 228 25.25 -2.82 -0.26
N ALA A 229 24.63 -2.98 0.90
CA ALA A 229 24.15 -4.29 1.34
C ALA A 229 22.92 -4.76 0.56
N ILE A 230 21.97 -3.86 0.31
CA ILE A 230 20.66 -4.21 -0.23
C ILE A 230 20.54 -3.91 -1.73
N VAL A 231 20.89 -2.70 -2.16
CA VAL A 231 20.69 -2.35 -3.58
C VAL A 231 21.78 -2.98 -4.45
N GLU A 232 23.02 -3.01 -3.97
CA GLU A 232 24.18 -3.56 -4.69
C GLU A 232 24.47 -5.02 -4.36
N LEU A 233 23.81 -5.60 -3.35
CA LEU A 233 23.99 -6.98 -2.86
C LEU A 233 25.46 -7.33 -2.60
N ASN A 234 26.22 -6.36 -2.07
CA ASN A 234 27.65 -6.49 -1.84
C ASN A 234 27.93 -7.54 -0.75
N GLN A 235 28.63 -8.60 -1.11
CA GLN A 235 28.87 -9.77 -0.25
C GLN A 235 29.63 -9.42 1.04
N SER A 236 30.59 -8.49 0.96
CA SER A 236 31.37 -8.06 2.14
C SER A 236 30.51 -7.21 3.09
N ALA A 237 29.55 -6.44 2.58
CA ALA A 237 28.59 -5.71 3.41
C ALA A 237 27.62 -6.68 4.08
N LEU A 238 27.11 -7.67 3.35
CA LEU A 238 26.15 -8.67 3.86
C LEU A 238 26.74 -9.58 4.96
N SER A 239 28.04 -9.88 4.94
CA SER A 239 28.70 -10.75 5.92
C SER A 239 29.60 -10.02 6.92
N GLY A 240 29.74 -8.69 6.78
CA GLY A 240 30.71 -7.91 7.55
C GLY A 240 30.26 -7.55 8.98
N PRO A 241 31.16 -6.91 9.76
CA PRO A 241 30.90 -6.62 11.17
C PRO A 241 29.73 -5.65 11.41
N THR A 242 29.42 -4.77 10.46
CA THR A 242 28.23 -3.89 10.55
C THR A 242 26.93 -4.72 10.47
N MET A 243 26.87 -5.73 9.60
CA MET A 243 25.72 -6.63 9.52
C MET A 243 25.55 -7.47 10.78
N VAL A 244 26.67 -7.91 11.40
CA VAL A 244 26.62 -8.58 12.71
C VAL A 244 25.98 -7.69 13.77
N LYS A 245 26.34 -6.39 13.84
CA LYS A 245 25.70 -5.42 14.76
C LYS A 245 24.21 -5.24 14.48
N VAL A 246 23.79 -5.30 13.21
CA VAL A 246 22.37 -5.26 12.85
C VAL A 246 21.63 -6.47 13.44
N PHE A 247 22.15 -7.67 13.26
CA PHE A 247 21.58 -8.89 13.86
C PHE A 247 21.62 -8.87 15.40
N ASP A 248 22.68 -8.32 16.02
CA ASP A 248 22.73 -8.13 17.47
C ASP A 248 21.59 -7.23 17.97
N GLN A 249 21.29 -6.15 17.27
CA GLN A 249 20.16 -5.29 17.63
C GLN A 249 18.81 -5.98 17.39
N MET A 250 18.68 -6.80 16.33
CA MET A 250 17.49 -7.62 16.11
C MET A 250 17.24 -8.57 17.28
N ARG A 251 18.31 -9.18 17.81
CA ARG A 251 18.24 -10.08 18.99
C ARG A 251 17.77 -9.34 20.24
N LYS A 252 18.23 -8.09 20.45
CA LYS A 252 17.72 -7.25 21.56
C LYS A 252 16.25 -6.95 21.40
N LEU A 253 15.81 -6.58 20.20
CA LEU A 253 14.41 -6.30 19.92
C LEU A 253 13.51 -7.52 20.18
N GLN A 254 13.94 -8.71 19.77
CA GLN A 254 13.25 -9.96 20.05
C GLN A 254 13.04 -10.17 21.56
N GLY A 255 14.04 -9.86 22.38
CA GLY A 255 13.95 -9.95 23.84
C GLY A 255 12.95 -8.97 24.48
N PHE A 256 12.51 -7.95 23.77
CA PHE A 256 11.51 -6.98 24.23
C PHE A 256 10.09 -7.28 23.74
N THR A 257 9.88 -8.33 22.94
CA THR A 257 8.54 -8.75 22.50
C THR A 257 7.84 -9.64 23.53
N ASP A 258 6.54 -9.79 23.40
CA ASP A 258 5.76 -10.72 24.22
C ASP A 258 5.70 -12.13 23.60
N LYS A 259 5.38 -13.12 24.42
CA LYS A 259 5.32 -14.54 24.00
C LYS A 259 4.24 -14.86 22.96
N GLY A 260 3.22 -14.01 22.83
CA GLY A 260 2.14 -14.16 21.87
C GLY A 260 2.46 -13.59 20.49
N MET A 261 3.69 -13.12 20.25
CA MET A 261 4.12 -12.50 19.00
C MET A 261 4.01 -13.41 17.77
N PRO A 262 4.40 -14.72 17.80
CA PRO A 262 4.45 -15.53 16.60
C PRO A 262 3.14 -15.58 15.81
N GLY A 263 3.20 -15.28 14.51
CA GLY A 263 2.06 -15.30 13.60
C GLY A 263 1.05 -14.15 13.77
N ARG A 264 1.28 -13.23 14.70
CA ARG A 264 0.39 -12.08 14.93
C ARG A 264 0.38 -11.16 13.72
N ASP A 265 -0.82 -10.72 13.32
CA ASP A 265 -0.96 -9.70 12.29
C ASP A 265 -0.48 -8.33 12.78
N TRP A 266 0.05 -7.52 11.86
CA TRP A 266 0.63 -6.21 12.15
C TRP A 266 -0.35 -5.24 12.83
N ASN A 267 -1.62 -5.23 12.40
CA ASN A 267 -2.65 -4.36 12.96
C ASN A 267 -3.06 -4.77 14.38
N VAL A 268 -2.91 -6.04 14.75
CA VAL A 268 -3.09 -6.50 16.13
C VAL A 268 -1.96 -5.96 17.01
N ALA A 269 -0.70 -5.99 16.54
CA ALA A 269 0.42 -5.36 17.22
C ALA A 269 0.22 -3.83 17.34
N THR A 270 -0.28 -3.16 16.29
CA THR A 270 -0.65 -1.74 16.35
C THR A 270 -1.73 -1.48 17.41
N ALA A 271 -2.75 -2.34 17.49
CA ALA A 271 -3.80 -2.22 18.51
C ALA A 271 -3.27 -2.34 19.95
N MET A 272 -2.22 -3.13 20.20
CA MET A 272 -1.56 -3.20 21.50
C MET A 272 -0.95 -1.84 21.90
N VAL A 273 -0.30 -1.15 20.95
CA VAL A 273 0.23 0.20 21.18
C VAL A 273 -0.90 1.19 21.39
N MET A 274 -1.96 1.14 20.59
CA MET A 274 -3.12 2.03 20.72
C MET A 274 -3.76 1.94 22.10
N LYS A 275 -3.87 0.74 22.66
CA LYS A 275 -4.46 0.48 23.98
C LYS A 275 -3.50 0.71 25.15
N GLY A 276 -2.21 0.89 24.91
CA GLY A 276 -1.18 1.01 25.93
C GLY A 276 -0.77 -0.34 26.56
N GLU A 277 -1.12 -1.45 25.93
CA GLU A 277 -0.64 -2.79 26.28
C GLU A 277 0.84 -2.96 25.95
N ALA A 278 1.30 -2.23 24.93
CA ALA A 278 2.70 -2.12 24.57
C ALA A 278 3.08 -0.66 24.31
N ALA A 279 4.38 -0.36 24.44
CA ALA A 279 4.88 1.01 24.32
C ALA A 279 5.20 1.42 22.89
N PHE A 280 5.92 0.58 22.13
CA PHE A 280 6.45 0.88 20.81
C PHE A 280 6.07 -0.18 19.77
N GLN A 281 6.03 0.25 18.51
CA GLN A 281 6.02 -0.61 17.34
C GLN A 281 6.91 0.01 16.24
N ILE A 282 7.63 -0.82 15.48
CA ILE A 282 8.26 -0.43 14.22
C ILE A 282 7.39 -1.00 13.10
N MET A 283 6.85 -0.11 12.27
CA MET A 283 5.94 -0.47 11.19
C MET A 283 5.80 0.72 10.25
N GLY A 284 5.57 0.47 8.96
CA GLY A 284 5.35 1.53 7.99
C GLY A 284 4.15 2.42 8.33
N ASP A 285 4.03 3.53 7.63
CA ASP A 285 3.06 4.58 7.92
C ASP A 285 1.59 4.17 7.74
N TRP A 286 1.30 3.01 7.14
CA TRP A 286 -0.06 2.43 7.15
C TRP A 286 -0.59 2.16 8.55
N ALA A 287 0.29 1.97 9.56
CA ALA A 287 -0.13 1.84 10.95
C ALA A 287 -0.88 3.10 11.42
N LYS A 288 -0.51 4.29 10.94
CA LYS A 288 -1.23 5.53 11.23
C LYS A 288 -2.70 5.46 10.81
N GLY A 289 -3.01 4.75 9.72
CA GLY A 289 -4.39 4.53 9.29
C GLY A 289 -5.26 3.88 10.37
N GLU A 290 -4.71 2.92 11.13
CA GLU A 290 -5.40 2.28 12.25
C GLU A 290 -5.62 3.26 13.43
N PHE A 291 -4.58 4.01 13.84
CA PHE A 291 -4.69 5.04 14.87
C PHE A 291 -5.75 6.08 14.50
N SER A 292 -5.71 6.59 13.28
CA SER A 292 -6.65 7.61 12.78
C SER A 292 -8.09 7.08 12.68
N ASN A 293 -8.25 5.83 12.23
CA ASN A 293 -9.56 5.18 12.16
C ASN A 293 -10.19 4.97 13.53
N ALA A 294 -9.38 4.79 14.57
CA ALA A 294 -9.80 4.75 15.96
C ALA A 294 -10.01 6.14 16.59
N GLY A 295 -9.86 7.22 15.84
CA GLY A 295 -10.02 8.60 16.31
C GLY A 295 -8.85 9.15 17.12
N LEU A 296 -7.72 8.45 17.16
CA LEU A 296 -6.51 8.87 17.87
C LEU A 296 -5.73 9.90 17.05
N LYS A 297 -5.07 10.83 17.73
CA LYS A 297 -4.38 11.97 17.13
C LYS A 297 -2.89 11.96 17.40
N PRO A 298 -2.03 12.18 16.40
CA PRO A 298 -0.59 12.26 16.58
C PRO A 298 -0.21 13.46 17.46
N GLY A 299 0.80 13.27 18.32
CA GLY A 299 1.25 14.26 19.30
C GLY A 299 0.36 14.39 20.54
N ILE A 300 -0.86 13.85 20.54
CA ILE A 300 -1.80 13.84 21.67
C ILE A 300 -1.91 12.44 22.26
N ASP A 301 -2.22 11.45 21.44
CA ASP A 301 -2.45 10.07 21.88
C ASP A 301 -1.25 9.17 21.59
N PHE A 302 -0.55 9.43 20.49
CA PHE A 302 0.61 8.65 20.05
C PHE A 302 1.68 9.54 19.44
N TYR A 303 2.91 9.02 19.40
CA TYR A 303 4.02 9.61 18.67
C TYR A 303 4.27 8.85 17.36
N CYS A 304 4.69 9.59 16.35
CA CYS A 304 5.17 9.11 15.06
C CYS A 304 6.51 9.78 14.75
N LEU A 305 7.59 9.04 14.81
CA LEU A 305 8.92 9.53 14.43
C LEU A 305 9.63 8.47 13.58
N PRO A 306 10.56 8.87 12.70
CA PRO A 306 11.45 7.92 12.06
C PRO A 306 12.21 7.08 13.11
N THR A 307 12.51 5.83 12.77
CA THR A 307 13.51 5.07 13.53
C THR A 307 14.86 5.78 13.45
N PRO A 308 15.79 5.55 14.42
CA PRO A 308 17.10 6.16 14.36
C PRO A 308 17.77 5.89 13.02
N SER A 309 17.87 6.90 12.17
CA SER A 309 18.48 6.83 10.84
C SER A 309 19.03 8.19 10.48
N ASN A 310 20.24 8.29 9.95
CA ASN A 310 20.87 9.54 9.53
C ASN A 310 20.17 10.13 8.30
N HIS A 311 18.95 10.65 8.47
CA HIS A 311 18.10 11.19 7.41
C HIS A 311 17.81 10.22 6.25
N GLY A 312 17.90 8.92 6.49
CA GLY A 312 17.46 7.91 5.56
C GLY A 312 15.92 7.83 5.53
N TYR A 313 15.42 7.44 4.38
CA TYR A 313 13.99 7.25 4.14
C TYR A 313 13.79 5.96 3.33
N LEU A 314 13.28 4.91 3.97
CA LEU A 314 12.92 3.68 3.28
C LEU A 314 11.52 3.85 2.67
N TYR A 315 11.43 3.78 1.35
CA TYR A 315 10.17 3.98 0.68
C TYR A 315 9.59 2.71 0.06
N ASN A 316 8.26 2.68 -0.01
CA ASN A 316 7.46 1.75 -0.79
C ASN A 316 6.41 2.53 -1.59
N VAL A 317 6.11 2.08 -2.80
CA VAL A 317 5.02 2.61 -3.64
C VAL A 317 4.01 1.51 -3.85
N ASP A 318 2.81 1.64 -3.27
CA ASP A 318 1.71 0.78 -3.66
C ASP A 318 1.17 1.24 -5.02
N SER A 319 0.95 0.29 -5.89
CA SER A 319 0.46 0.53 -7.25
C SER A 319 -0.48 -0.59 -7.68
N PHE A 320 -1.18 -0.37 -8.78
CA PHE A 320 -1.93 -1.41 -9.48
C PHE A 320 -1.33 -1.63 -10.86
N ILE A 321 -1.00 -2.89 -11.16
CA ILE A 321 -0.62 -3.33 -12.50
C ILE A 321 -1.88 -3.77 -13.28
N PHE A 322 -1.81 -3.65 -14.61
CA PHE A 322 -2.89 -3.99 -15.52
C PHE A 322 -2.42 -5.03 -16.53
N TYR A 323 -3.18 -6.10 -16.67
CA TYR A 323 -2.82 -7.25 -17.49
C TYR A 323 -3.40 -7.13 -18.90
N GLY A 324 -2.84 -7.87 -19.85
CA GLY A 324 -3.38 -8.00 -21.20
C GLY A 324 -4.78 -8.62 -21.16
N MET A 325 -5.80 -7.82 -21.49
CA MET A 325 -7.20 -8.21 -21.44
C MET A 325 -7.85 -8.30 -22.80
N LYS A 326 -8.77 -9.27 -22.97
CA LYS A 326 -9.70 -9.33 -24.10
C LYS A 326 -11.06 -8.76 -23.65
N GLY A 327 -11.73 -8.04 -24.54
CA GLY A 327 -13.05 -7.48 -24.30
C GLY A 327 -13.07 -5.98 -23.94
N LYS A 328 -13.93 -5.25 -24.65
CA LYS A 328 -14.03 -3.79 -24.56
C LYS A 328 -14.36 -3.30 -23.13
N SER A 329 -15.24 -4.00 -22.40
CA SER A 329 -15.65 -3.61 -21.04
C SER A 329 -14.49 -3.71 -20.04
N LYS A 330 -13.68 -4.78 -20.08
CA LYS A 330 -12.52 -4.93 -19.21
C LYS A 330 -11.42 -3.89 -19.51
N ILE A 331 -11.13 -3.64 -20.79
CA ILE A 331 -10.17 -2.60 -21.21
C ILE A 331 -10.66 -1.21 -20.78
N ALA A 332 -11.95 -0.91 -20.94
CA ALA A 332 -12.53 0.34 -20.46
C ALA A 332 -12.43 0.46 -18.94
N GLY A 333 -12.69 -0.65 -18.22
CA GLY A 333 -12.53 -0.73 -16.76
C GLY A 333 -11.10 -0.44 -16.31
N GLN A 334 -10.10 -1.01 -16.98
CA GLN A 334 -8.68 -0.74 -16.69
C GLN A 334 -8.32 0.73 -16.88
N LYS A 335 -8.71 1.33 -18.02
CA LYS A 335 -8.45 2.75 -18.30
C LYS A 335 -9.13 3.67 -17.29
N MET A 336 -10.39 3.38 -16.95
CA MET A 336 -11.14 4.12 -15.93
C MET A 336 -10.51 3.98 -14.55
N LEU A 337 -10.08 2.77 -14.16
CA LEU A 337 -9.45 2.51 -12.87
C LEU A 337 -8.11 3.24 -12.76
N ALA A 338 -7.28 3.19 -13.80
CA ALA A 338 -6.01 3.90 -13.85
C ALA A 338 -6.19 5.41 -13.70
N SER A 339 -7.15 6.01 -14.40
CA SER A 339 -7.53 7.42 -14.26
C SER A 339 -8.10 7.74 -12.86
N SER A 340 -8.83 6.82 -12.24
CA SER A 340 -9.31 7.00 -10.86
C SER A 340 -8.17 7.00 -9.85
N ILE A 341 -7.23 6.07 -9.97
CA ILE A 341 -6.03 5.97 -9.11
C ILE A 341 -5.19 7.25 -9.20
N MET A 342 -5.04 7.81 -10.39
CA MET A 342 -4.32 9.06 -10.61
C MET A 342 -5.16 10.31 -10.33
N GLY A 343 -6.41 10.17 -9.90
CA GLY A 343 -7.26 11.30 -9.53
C GLY A 343 -6.71 12.10 -8.34
N LYS A 344 -6.52 13.41 -8.48
CA LYS A 344 -5.95 14.28 -7.44
C LYS A 344 -6.71 14.19 -6.11
N ASN A 345 -8.04 14.27 -6.17
CA ASN A 345 -8.89 14.18 -4.98
C ASN A 345 -8.88 12.78 -4.37
N PHE A 346 -8.85 11.74 -5.21
CA PHE A 346 -8.69 10.36 -4.75
C PHE A 346 -7.39 10.21 -3.97
N GLN A 347 -6.24 10.59 -4.53
CA GLN A 347 -4.95 10.46 -3.86
C GLN A 347 -4.87 11.25 -2.55
N LYS A 348 -5.54 12.40 -2.45
CA LYS A 348 -5.64 13.14 -1.19
C LYS A 348 -6.40 12.32 -0.13
N ILE A 349 -7.65 11.97 -0.41
CA ILE A 349 -8.54 11.35 0.58
C ILE A 349 -8.07 9.93 0.95
N PHE A 350 -7.67 9.15 -0.05
CA PHE A 350 -7.12 7.82 0.16
C PHE A 350 -5.93 7.84 1.12
N ASN A 351 -4.97 8.73 0.90
CA ASN A 351 -3.74 8.79 1.69
C ASN A 351 -3.97 9.31 3.11
N ILE A 352 -4.96 10.17 3.33
CA ILE A 352 -5.38 10.55 4.68
C ILE A 352 -5.87 9.32 5.47
N TYR A 353 -6.69 8.45 4.87
CA TYR A 353 -7.17 7.23 5.54
C TYR A 353 -6.11 6.13 5.62
N LYS A 354 -5.30 5.96 4.56
CA LYS A 354 -4.26 4.92 4.51
C LYS A 354 -3.08 5.19 5.43
N GLY A 355 -2.83 6.46 5.76
CA GLY A 355 -1.72 6.88 6.60
C GLY A 355 -0.46 7.32 5.84
N SER A 356 -0.41 7.10 4.54
CA SER A 356 0.69 7.39 3.62
C SER A 356 0.66 8.82 3.06
N ILE A 357 1.52 9.10 2.08
CA ILE A 357 1.51 10.35 1.33
C ILE A 357 1.19 10.09 -0.15
N PRO A 358 0.63 11.10 -0.88
CA PRO A 358 0.30 10.94 -2.28
C PRO A 358 1.54 10.64 -3.15
N ALA A 359 1.37 9.79 -4.18
CA ALA A 359 2.38 9.60 -5.22
C ALA A 359 2.48 10.81 -6.15
N ARG A 360 1.37 11.55 -6.34
CA ARG A 360 1.33 12.79 -7.13
C ARG A 360 1.97 13.95 -6.40
N LEU A 361 2.79 14.72 -7.14
CA LEU A 361 3.52 15.89 -6.62
C LEU A 361 2.64 17.12 -6.37
N ASP A 362 1.47 17.20 -7.04
CA ASP A 362 0.59 18.38 -7.02
C ASP A 362 -0.58 18.28 -6.03
N VAL A 363 -0.62 17.25 -5.18
CA VAL A 363 -1.63 17.13 -4.13
C VAL A 363 -1.23 18.01 -2.93
N PRO A 364 -2.08 18.97 -2.53
CA PRO A 364 -1.78 19.82 -1.38
C PRO A 364 -1.82 19.04 -0.08
N MET A 365 -0.87 19.34 0.82
CA MET A 365 -0.70 18.63 2.10
C MET A 365 -1.41 19.32 3.28
N ASP A 366 -2.19 20.39 3.06
CA ASP A 366 -2.76 21.21 4.14
C ASP A 366 -3.67 20.44 5.09
N GLU A 367 -4.47 19.51 4.55
CA GLU A 367 -5.41 18.68 5.32
C GLU A 367 -4.75 17.44 5.95
N PHE A 368 -3.48 17.17 5.65
CA PHE A 368 -2.76 16.05 6.24
C PHE A 368 -2.26 16.38 7.66
N ASP A 369 -2.13 15.34 8.48
CA ASP A 369 -1.60 15.46 9.84
C ASP A 369 -0.09 15.75 9.87
N MET A 370 0.44 15.97 11.08
CA MET A 370 1.85 16.29 11.27
C MET A 370 2.79 15.15 10.86
N CYS A 371 2.39 13.87 11.00
CA CYS A 371 3.20 12.73 10.60
C CYS A 371 3.36 12.69 9.07
N ALA A 372 2.26 12.84 8.32
CA ALA A 372 2.31 12.84 6.87
C ALA A 372 3.05 14.06 6.31
N LYS A 373 2.86 15.25 6.92
CA LYS A 373 3.62 16.46 6.55
C LYS A 373 5.12 16.30 6.79
N GLY A 374 5.50 15.72 7.93
CA GLY A 374 6.89 15.35 8.24
C GLY A 374 7.44 14.37 7.22
N SER A 375 6.70 13.28 6.94
CA SER A 375 7.07 12.28 5.92
C SER A 375 7.32 12.91 4.55
N ALA A 376 6.43 13.80 4.08
CA ALA A 376 6.58 14.47 2.79
C ALA A 376 7.79 15.42 2.74
N SER A 377 8.11 16.08 3.86
CA SER A 377 9.32 16.92 4.00
C SER A 377 10.58 16.07 3.96
N ASP A 378 10.62 14.98 4.73
CA ASP A 378 11.75 14.07 4.82
C ASP A 378 11.99 13.35 3.48
N LEU A 379 10.95 12.95 2.76
CA LEU A 379 11.05 12.38 1.41
C LEU A 379 11.82 13.32 0.47
N LYS A 380 11.44 14.61 0.46
CA LYS A 380 12.10 15.62 -0.38
C LYS A 380 13.56 15.80 0.01
N TYR A 381 13.82 15.90 1.31
CA TYR A 381 15.18 16.05 1.83
C TYR A 381 16.06 14.83 1.47
N SER A 382 15.56 13.63 1.74
CA SER A 382 16.27 12.37 1.46
C SER A 382 16.53 12.19 -0.04
N ALA A 383 15.59 12.58 -0.90
CA ALA A 383 15.80 12.55 -2.35
C ALA A 383 16.94 13.47 -2.82
N MET A 384 17.11 14.63 -2.18
CA MET A 384 18.19 15.57 -2.50
C MET A 384 19.55 15.14 -1.96
N THR A 385 19.57 14.38 -0.86
CA THR A 385 20.80 14.01 -0.14
C THR A 385 21.25 12.57 -0.36
N GLY A 386 20.58 11.83 -1.25
CA GLY A 386 20.90 10.42 -1.51
C GLY A 386 20.41 9.44 -0.43
N GLY A 387 19.56 9.89 0.48
CA GLY A 387 18.98 9.08 1.55
C GLY A 387 17.64 8.43 1.22
N LEU A 388 17.10 8.63 0.00
CA LEU A 388 15.87 7.99 -0.45
C LEU A 388 16.15 6.59 -0.98
N LEU A 389 15.85 5.57 -0.18
CA LEU A 389 16.27 4.19 -0.38
C LEU A 389 15.05 3.27 -0.59
N PRO A 390 15.08 2.39 -1.60
CA PRO A 390 13.97 1.46 -1.82
C PRO A 390 13.95 0.38 -0.74
N SER A 391 12.77 0.11 -0.16
CA SER A 391 12.58 -0.98 0.80
C SER A 391 12.74 -2.36 0.15
N PHE A 392 13.59 -3.23 0.71
CA PHE A 392 13.63 -4.62 0.25
C PHE A 392 12.48 -5.43 0.82
N ALA A 393 12.13 -5.22 2.09
CA ALA A 393 11.07 -5.95 2.77
C ALA A 393 9.72 -5.80 2.04
N HIS A 394 9.51 -4.65 1.42
CA HIS A 394 8.30 -4.34 0.65
C HIS A 394 8.47 -4.46 -0.87
N GLY A 395 9.53 -5.12 -1.32
CA GLY A 395 9.74 -5.46 -2.73
C GLY A 395 9.96 -4.26 -3.65
N MET A 396 10.59 -3.17 -3.15
CA MET A 396 10.98 -2.02 -3.99
C MET A 396 12.42 -2.10 -4.48
N ALA A 397 13.32 -2.73 -3.70
CA ALA A 397 14.74 -2.80 -4.02
C ALA A 397 15.12 -4.02 -4.87
N LEU A 398 14.43 -5.14 -4.69
CA LEU A 398 14.87 -6.45 -5.14
C LEU A 398 13.74 -7.23 -5.82
N ARG A 399 14.12 -8.15 -6.71
CA ARG A 399 13.22 -9.17 -7.25
C ARG A 399 12.84 -10.18 -6.15
N ASN A 400 11.75 -10.91 -6.36
CA ASN A 400 11.18 -11.80 -5.34
C ASN A 400 12.16 -12.88 -4.82
N ALA A 401 13.06 -13.38 -5.65
CA ALA A 401 14.05 -14.40 -5.26
C ALA A 401 15.02 -13.85 -4.20
N GLN A 402 15.63 -12.70 -4.44
CA GLN A 402 16.58 -12.07 -3.51
C GLN A 402 15.88 -11.60 -2.23
N LYS A 403 14.69 -10.98 -2.37
CA LYS A 403 13.86 -10.59 -1.22
C LYS A 403 13.59 -11.78 -0.32
N GLY A 404 13.11 -12.90 -0.88
CA GLY A 404 12.82 -14.12 -0.13
C GLY A 404 14.03 -14.68 0.59
N ALA A 405 15.18 -14.75 -0.10
CA ALA A 405 16.42 -15.26 0.49
C ALA A 405 16.89 -14.44 1.71
N ILE A 406 16.76 -13.11 1.67
CA ILE A 406 17.07 -12.25 2.82
C ILE A 406 16.06 -12.47 3.94
N GLN A 407 14.77 -12.45 3.61
CA GLN A 407 13.67 -12.59 4.57
C GLN A 407 13.76 -13.90 5.36
N ASP A 408 14.08 -15.02 4.69
CA ASP A 408 14.19 -16.34 5.33
C ASP A 408 15.28 -16.34 6.40
N VAL A 409 16.47 -15.81 6.11
CA VAL A 409 17.58 -15.75 7.08
C VAL A 409 17.26 -14.82 8.25
N VAL A 410 16.65 -13.67 7.97
CA VAL A 410 16.24 -12.70 9.00
C VAL A 410 15.21 -13.32 9.94
N THR A 411 14.19 -13.98 9.39
CA THR A 411 13.14 -14.63 10.18
C THR A 411 13.70 -15.82 10.99
N GLU A 412 14.58 -16.62 10.40
CA GLU A 412 15.23 -17.71 11.13
C GLU A 412 16.06 -17.17 12.31
N HIS A 413 16.87 -16.12 12.08
CA HIS A 413 17.64 -15.51 13.16
C HIS A 413 16.73 -14.96 14.27
N PHE A 414 15.67 -14.22 13.91
CA PHE A 414 14.76 -13.59 14.88
C PHE A 414 14.05 -14.64 15.75
N ASN A 415 13.68 -15.79 15.17
CA ASN A 415 12.87 -16.82 15.83
C ASN A 415 13.65 -18.05 16.32
N SER A 416 15.01 -18.02 16.30
CA SER A 416 15.86 -19.12 16.76
C SER A 416 17.02 -18.63 17.62
N ASN A 417 17.92 -19.54 18.02
CA ASN A 417 19.16 -19.22 18.72
C ASN A 417 20.36 -19.02 17.78
N MET A 418 20.13 -18.79 16.48
CA MET A 418 21.20 -18.51 15.53
C MET A 418 22.02 -17.30 15.99
N SER A 419 23.36 -17.43 15.99
CA SER A 419 24.21 -16.29 16.33
C SER A 419 24.19 -15.22 15.24
N SER A 420 24.45 -13.95 15.61
CA SER A 420 24.51 -12.84 14.66
C SER A 420 25.61 -13.02 13.60
N HIS A 421 26.75 -13.65 13.96
CA HIS A 421 27.81 -13.96 13.02
C HIS A 421 27.38 -15.03 12.00
N GLU A 422 26.69 -16.07 12.46
CA GLU A 422 26.15 -17.11 11.58
C GLU A 422 25.06 -16.54 10.67
N ALA A 423 24.18 -15.69 11.19
CA ALA A 423 23.15 -15.03 10.40
C ALA A 423 23.74 -14.15 9.29
N ALA A 424 24.75 -13.34 9.58
CA ALA A 424 25.43 -12.51 8.58
C ALA A 424 26.13 -13.37 7.50
N ARG A 425 26.80 -14.46 7.89
CA ARG A 425 27.41 -15.40 6.94
C ARG A 425 26.36 -16.03 6.03
N ARG A 426 25.27 -16.57 6.60
CA ARG A 426 24.19 -17.24 5.86
C ARG A 426 23.42 -16.26 4.96
N LEU A 427 23.29 -15.00 5.39
CA LEU A 427 22.68 -13.95 4.58
C LEU A 427 23.43 -13.75 3.27
N ALA A 428 24.75 -13.61 3.33
CA ALA A 428 25.57 -13.47 2.13
C ALA A 428 25.50 -14.70 1.22
N GLU A 429 25.48 -15.91 1.79
CA GLU A 429 25.36 -17.17 1.04
C GLU A 429 23.99 -17.30 0.36
N ALA A 430 22.89 -17.00 1.08
CA ALA A 430 21.54 -17.08 0.56
C ALA A 430 21.33 -16.08 -0.59
N VAL A 431 21.80 -14.83 -0.41
CA VAL A 431 21.74 -13.82 -1.47
C VAL A 431 22.53 -14.27 -2.70
N ARG A 432 23.75 -14.79 -2.54
CA ARG A 432 24.56 -15.30 -3.66
C ARG A 432 23.85 -16.44 -4.40
N ALA A 433 23.18 -17.33 -3.69
CA ALA A 433 22.46 -18.45 -4.28
C ALA A 433 21.19 -18.03 -5.03
N SER A 434 20.67 -16.84 -4.76
CA SER A 434 19.45 -16.28 -5.40
C SER A 434 19.73 -15.38 -6.61
N MET A 435 21.00 -15.11 -6.91
CA MET A 435 21.45 -14.31 -8.06
C MET A 435 21.53 -15.15 -9.35
#